data_279de5cc7c2b1ba920afc64767055ff2
#
_entry.id   279de5cc7c2b1ba920afc64767055ff2
#
_cell.length_a   1.000
_cell.length_b   1.000
_cell.length_c   1.000
_cell.angle_alpha   90.00
_cell.angle_beta   90.00
_cell.angle_gamma   90.00
#
_symmetry.space_group_name_H-M   'P 1'
#
loop_
_entity.id
_entity.type
_entity.pdbx_description
1 polymer ?
#
loop_
_entity_poly.entity_id
_entity_poly.type
_entity_poly.pdbx_seq_one_letter_code
_entity_poly.pdbx_strand_id
1 'polypeptide(L)'
;MLTLAKKVKKVQGLKRRWLTGSMGPVLVILLLVGVLISVGFASSYYNSARSALRAKAAAGADYFNTYVMTSYREYYRSATVYAAAFDDGDRIELQFLNSSGRVEVTTRGVTVGTYPGTPEIYSAIESGEVKDYVGRDVVTGERIMAASSLLKFNGQVVGVMRYVTAIGNIDRQVLLTVLLVAGVMVAVVGLIVLSSMIFINNVVAPVSAVSEAAKRISGGSYGVQIPNKYSDEMGELVDNINDMSLKIG
;
A
#
# COMPACT_ATOMS: atom_id res chain seq x y z
N MET A 1 10.82 0.83 52.91
CA MET A 1 10.31 1.41 51.64
C MET A 1 11.31 1.42 50.49
N LEU A 2 12.56 1.73 50.70
CA LEU A 2 13.61 1.75 49.65
C LEU A 2 13.90 0.36 48.99
N THR A 3 13.75 -0.74 49.74
CA THR A 3 14.01 -2.10 49.26
C THR A 3 12.94 -2.59 48.26
N LEU A 4 11.67 -2.22 48.43
CA LEU A 4 10.59 -2.55 47.53
C LEU A 4 10.69 -1.79 46.18
N ALA A 5 11.11 -0.54 46.23
CA ALA A 5 11.31 0.29 45.01
C ALA A 5 12.47 -0.25 44.14
N LYS A 6 13.54 -0.80 44.80
CA LYS A 6 14.67 -1.42 44.08
C LYS A 6 14.29 -2.77 43.44
N LYS A 7 13.35 -3.53 44.06
CA LYS A 7 12.83 -4.80 43.57
C LYS A 7 11.96 -4.61 42.29
N VAL A 8 11.09 -3.59 42.29
CA VAL A 8 10.27 -3.23 41.14
C VAL A 8 11.12 -2.78 39.93
N LYS A 9 12.20 -2.04 40.20
CA LYS A 9 13.12 -1.57 39.14
C LYS A 9 13.88 -2.71 38.44
N LYS A 10 14.18 -3.83 39.13
CA LYS A 10 14.93 -4.96 38.58
C LYS A 10 14.08 -5.84 37.68
N VAL A 11 12.80 -6.04 38.01
CA VAL A 11 11.83 -6.78 37.19
C VAL A 11 11.46 -5.99 35.94
N GLN A 12 11.33 -4.66 36.05
CA GLN A 12 11.13 -3.78 34.91
C GLN A 12 12.32 -3.83 33.92
N GLY A 13 13.57 -4.02 34.41
CA GLY A 13 14.75 -4.11 33.56
C GLY A 13 14.73 -5.34 32.63
N LEU A 14 14.30 -6.49 33.10
CA LEU A 14 14.26 -7.73 32.32
C LEU A 14 13.14 -7.68 31.27
N LYS A 15 11.94 -7.21 31.66
CA LYS A 15 10.81 -7.00 30.76
C LYS A 15 11.14 -5.99 29.65
N ARG A 16 11.75 -4.85 30.00
CA ARG A 16 12.14 -3.83 29.05
C ARG A 16 13.23 -4.32 28.09
N ARG A 17 14.22 -5.06 28.60
CA ARG A 17 15.33 -5.58 27.81
C ARG A 17 14.87 -6.66 26.82
N TRP A 18 13.90 -7.49 27.21
CA TRP A 18 13.28 -8.47 26.33
C TRP A 18 12.40 -7.82 25.26
N LEU A 19 11.54 -6.86 25.66
CA LEU A 19 10.72 -6.08 24.74
C LEU A 19 11.55 -5.35 23.66
N THR A 20 12.63 -4.67 24.07
CA THR A 20 13.47 -3.94 23.12
C THR A 20 14.40 -4.85 22.32
N GLY A 21 14.89 -5.94 22.89
CA GLY A 21 15.82 -6.84 22.24
C GLY A 21 15.16 -7.80 21.24
N SER A 22 13.96 -8.31 21.55
CA SER A 22 13.27 -9.30 20.70
C SER A 22 12.16 -8.68 19.85
N MET A 23 11.35 -7.78 20.41
CA MET A 23 10.24 -7.18 19.69
C MET A 23 10.62 -5.98 18.84
N GLY A 24 11.58 -5.17 19.27
CA GLY A 24 12.00 -3.99 18.53
C GLY A 24 12.36 -4.31 17.07
N PRO A 25 13.30 -5.25 16.83
CA PRO A 25 13.65 -5.65 15.47
C PRO A 25 12.48 -6.21 14.66
N VAL A 26 11.62 -7.01 15.27
CA VAL A 26 10.44 -7.58 14.58
C VAL A 26 9.45 -6.50 14.15
N LEU A 27 9.19 -5.51 15.01
CA LEU A 27 8.31 -4.37 14.67
C LEU A 27 8.91 -3.51 13.55
N VAL A 28 10.22 -3.27 13.57
CA VAL A 28 10.90 -2.52 12.50
C VAL A 28 10.82 -3.26 11.18
N ILE A 29 11.08 -4.58 11.16
CA ILE A 29 10.98 -5.40 9.96
C ILE A 29 9.54 -5.40 9.43
N LEU A 30 8.55 -5.59 10.31
CA LEU A 30 7.14 -5.59 9.94
C LEU A 30 6.74 -4.26 9.29
N LEU A 31 7.17 -3.13 9.87
CA LEU A 31 6.90 -1.81 9.33
C LEU A 31 7.55 -1.61 7.97
N LEU A 32 8.82 -1.99 7.81
CA LEU A 32 9.52 -1.90 6.53
C LEU A 32 8.83 -2.74 5.44
N VAL A 33 8.46 -3.99 5.77
CA VAL A 33 7.75 -4.87 4.83
C VAL A 33 6.39 -4.28 4.46
N GLY A 34 5.62 -3.76 5.41
CA GLY A 34 4.34 -3.12 5.15
C GLY A 34 4.45 -1.89 4.24
N VAL A 35 5.47 -1.05 4.45
CA VAL A 35 5.74 0.11 3.58
C VAL A 35 6.13 -0.35 2.18
N LEU A 36 7.03 -1.33 2.04
CA LEU A 36 7.46 -1.86 0.74
C LEU A 36 6.29 -2.46 -0.04
N ILE A 37 5.44 -3.25 0.62
CA ILE A 37 4.23 -3.81 0.01
C ILE A 37 3.31 -2.68 -0.46
N SER A 38 3.03 -1.70 0.39
CA SER A 38 2.12 -0.58 0.06
C SER A 38 2.62 0.24 -1.12
N VAL A 39 3.91 0.57 -1.15
CA VAL A 39 4.55 1.30 -2.26
C VAL A 39 4.55 0.46 -3.53
N GLY A 40 4.86 -0.84 -3.43
CA GLY A 40 4.85 -1.77 -4.57
C GLY A 40 3.46 -1.90 -5.19
N PHE A 41 2.43 -2.07 -4.38
CA PHE A 41 1.03 -2.10 -4.86
C PHE A 41 0.61 -0.79 -5.50
N ALA A 42 0.88 0.36 -4.86
CA ALA A 42 0.54 1.66 -5.43
C ALA A 42 1.20 1.83 -6.79
N SER A 43 2.51 1.60 -6.89
CA SER A 43 3.26 1.68 -8.16
C SER A 43 2.68 0.74 -9.23
N SER A 44 2.36 -0.50 -8.86
CA SER A 44 1.76 -1.48 -9.77
C SER A 44 0.40 -1.02 -10.30
N TYR A 45 -0.47 -0.49 -9.43
CA TYR A 45 -1.78 0.03 -9.84
C TYR A 45 -1.68 1.19 -10.82
N TYR A 46 -0.84 2.18 -10.52
CA TYR A 46 -0.64 3.32 -11.42
C TYR A 46 -0.04 2.89 -12.75
N ASN A 47 0.96 2.03 -12.76
CA ASN A 47 1.61 1.54 -13.97
C ASN A 47 0.64 0.69 -14.82
N SER A 48 -0.17 -0.15 -14.20
CA SER A 48 -1.17 -0.97 -14.89
C SER A 48 -2.25 -0.09 -15.55
N ALA A 49 -2.76 0.91 -14.81
CA ALA A 49 -3.73 1.85 -15.34
C ALA A 49 -3.17 2.67 -16.52
N ARG A 50 -1.92 3.13 -16.38
CA ARG A 50 -1.18 3.86 -17.44
C ARG A 50 -1.01 3.01 -18.68
N SER A 51 -0.55 1.77 -18.53
CA SER A 51 -0.36 0.85 -19.64
C SER A 51 -1.68 0.49 -20.32
N ALA A 52 -2.73 0.25 -19.55
CA ALA A 52 -4.06 -0.04 -20.08
C ALA A 52 -4.63 1.16 -20.89
N LEU A 53 -4.45 2.38 -20.39
CA LEU A 53 -4.91 3.59 -21.07
C LEU A 53 -4.14 3.81 -22.38
N ARG A 54 -2.82 3.61 -22.37
CA ARG A 54 -1.99 3.68 -23.59
C ARG A 54 -2.39 2.64 -24.62
N ALA A 55 -2.58 1.40 -24.20
CA ALA A 55 -3.01 0.32 -25.08
C ALA A 55 -4.38 0.63 -25.70
N LYS A 56 -5.31 1.18 -24.91
CA LYS A 56 -6.64 1.59 -25.36
C LYS A 56 -6.56 2.76 -26.38
N ALA A 57 -5.69 3.74 -26.12
CA ALA A 57 -5.46 4.86 -27.05
C ALA A 57 -4.85 4.39 -28.38
N ALA A 58 -3.88 3.45 -28.32
CA ALA A 58 -3.28 2.86 -29.51
C ALA A 58 -4.31 2.09 -30.33
N ALA A 59 -5.02 1.14 -29.70
CA ALA A 59 -6.00 0.31 -30.37
C ALA A 59 -7.20 1.12 -30.92
N GLY A 60 -7.66 2.11 -30.14
CA GLY A 60 -8.77 2.99 -30.57
C GLY A 60 -8.39 3.82 -31.79
N ALA A 61 -7.20 4.39 -31.81
CA ALA A 61 -6.72 5.19 -32.94
C ALA A 61 -6.48 4.33 -34.18
N ASP A 62 -5.90 3.13 -34.00
CA ASP A 62 -5.68 2.19 -35.11
C ASP A 62 -7.02 1.75 -35.74
N TYR A 63 -7.98 1.36 -34.89
CA TYR A 63 -9.32 1.01 -35.36
C TYR A 63 -10.00 2.19 -36.09
N PHE A 64 -9.94 3.40 -35.54
CA PHE A 64 -10.52 4.59 -36.14
C PHE A 64 -9.87 4.93 -37.49
N ASN A 65 -8.54 4.88 -37.56
CA ASN A 65 -7.78 5.15 -38.76
C ASN A 65 -8.09 4.13 -39.89
N THR A 66 -8.28 2.86 -39.51
CA THR A 66 -8.41 1.75 -40.48
C THR A 66 -9.85 1.55 -40.94
N TYR A 67 -10.83 1.67 -40.05
CA TYR A 67 -12.19 1.21 -40.31
C TYR A 67 -13.25 2.30 -40.22
N VAL A 68 -13.00 3.39 -39.50
CA VAL A 68 -14.03 4.41 -39.23
C VAL A 68 -13.88 5.62 -40.11
N MET A 69 -12.65 6.08 -40.34
CA MET A 69 -12.39 7.29 -41.11
C MET A 69 -12.28 6.99 -42.61
N THR A 70 -13.31 7.31 -43.37
CA THR A 70 -13.38 7.06 -44.81
C THR A 70 -12.90 8.23 -45.65
N SER A 71 -13.02 9.47 -45.12
CA SER A 71 -12.52 10.69 -45.76
C SER A 71 -12.24 11.80 -44.74
N TYR A 72 -11.38 12.75 -45.10
CA TYR A 72 -11.12 13.93 -44.27
C TYR A 72 -12.38 14.77 -44.00
N ARG A 73 -13.29 14.85 -44.99
CA ARG A 73 -14.54 15.59 -44.80
C ARG A 73 -15.51 14.97 -43.81
N GLU A 74 -15.40 13.65 -43.60
CA GLU A 74 -16.24 12.89 -42.69
C GLU A 74 -15.64 12.71 -41.30
N TYR A 75 -14.42 13.22 -41.09
CA TYR A 75 -13.70 13.08 -39.81
C TYR A 75 -14.57 13.46 -38.60
N TYR A 76 -15.14 14.67 -38.62
CA TYR A 76 -15.97 15.15 -37.52
C TYR A 76 -17.22 14.29 -37.29
N ARG A 77 -17.89 13.89 -38.36
CA ARG A 77 -19.05 12.99 -38.26
C ARG A 77 -18.67 11.62 -37.73
N SER A 78 -17.61 11.06 -38.23
CA SER A 78 -17.08 9.76 -37.77
C SER A 78 -16.66 9.82 -36.31
N ALA A 79 -15.98 10.88 -35.91
CA ALA A 79 -15.60 11.11 -34.50
C ALA A 79 -16.81 11.20 -33.56
N THR A 80 -17.86 11.94 -34.03
CA THR A 80 -19.11 12.10 -33.25
C THR A 80 -19.83 10.75 -33.07
N VAL A 81 -19.95 9.96 -34.15
CA VAL A 81 -20.58 8.64 -34.08
C VAL A 81 -19.78 7.68 -33.21
N TYR A 82 -18.44 7.68 -33.34
CA TYR A 82 -17.58 6.85 -32.54
C TYR A 82 -17.64 7.23 -31.06
N ALA A 83 -17.62 8.52 -30.74
CA ALA A 83 -17.75 9.00 -29.35
C ALA A 83 -19.12 8.64 -28.75
N ALA A 84 -20.19 8.73 -29.53
CA ALA A 84 -21.53 8.34 -29.05
C ALA A 84 -21.70 6.83 -28.79
N ALA A 85 -20.93 5.99 -29.48
CA ALA A 85 -20.92 4.55 -29.31
C ALA A 85 -19.89 4.06 -28.28
N PHE A 86 -19.20 4.98 -27.59
CA PHE A 86 -18.14 4.64 -26.65
C PHE A 86 -18.69 4.16 -25.30
N ASP A 87 -18.57 2.87 -25.02
CA ASP A 87 -19.17 2.19 -23.86
C ASP A 87 -18.55 2.54 -22.50
N ASP A 88 -17.26 2.90 -22.46
CA ASP A 88 -16.55 3.18 -21.21
C ASP A 88 -16.68 4.64 -20.71
N GLY A 89 -17.60 5.40 -21.26
CA GLY A 89 -17.79 6.83 -20.99
C GLY A 89 -17.99 7.21 -19.51
N ASP A 90 -18.35 6.25 -18.66
CA ASP A 90 -18.48 6.47 -17.20
C ASP A 90 -17.14 6.56 -16.47
N ARG A 91 -16.08 5.95 -17.00
CA ARG A 91 -14.76 5.87 -16.37
C ARG A 91 -13.67 6.60 -17.14
N ILE A 92 -13.79 6.64 -18.47
CA ILE A 92 -12.81 7.20 -19.38
C ILE A 92 -13.52 8.20 -20.28
N GLU A 93 -13.02 9.41 -20.32
CA GLU A 93 -13.44 10.41 -21.28
C GLU A 93 -12.66 10.22 -22.58
N LEU A 94 -13.36 10.14 -23.71
CA LEU A 94 -12.77 10.13 -25.03
C LEU A 94 -12.91 11.50 -25.66
N GLN A 95 -11.81 12.05 -26.12
CA GLN A 95 -11.72 13.35 -26.79
C GLN A 95 -11.08 13.18 -28.17
N PHE A 96 -11.66 13.83 -29.14
CA PHE A 96 -11.06 14.01 -30.46
C PHE A 96 -10.60 15.46 -30.59
N LEU A 97 -9.33 15.65 -30.88
CA LEU A 97 -8.70 16.94 -31.01
C LEU A 97 -8.23 17.11 -32.47
N ASN A 98 -8.27 18.34 -32.96
CA ASN A 98 -7.67 18.65 -34.27
C ASN A 98 -6.11 18.68 -34.15
N SER A 99 -5.45 18.91 -35.29
CA SER A 99 -3.97 18.98 -35.35
C SER A 99 -3.37 20.14 -34.57
N SER A 100 -4.15 21.12 -34.12
CA SER A 100 -3.70 22.22 -33.24
C SER A 100 -3.94 21.92 -31.75
N GLY A 101 -4.50 20.74 -31.39
CA GLY A 101 -4.77 20.35 -30.01
C GLY A 101 -6.08 20.91 -29.44
N ARG A 102 -7.01 21.42 -30.29
CA ARG A 102 -8.32 21.87 -29.86
C ARG A 102 -9.33 20.74 -29.86
N VAL A 103 -10.11 20.61 -28.79
CA VAL A 103 -11.16 19.60 -28.67
C VAL A 103 -12.30 19.89 -29.65
N GLU A 104 -12.62 18.93 -30.50
CA GLU A 104 -13.72 19.00 -31.47
C GLU A 104 -14.90 18.11 -31.09
N VAL A 105 -14.62 16.94 -30.51
CA VAL A 105 -15.63 15.99 -30.01
C VAL A 105 -15.18 15.42 -28.69
N THR A 106 -16.10 15.27 -27.75
CA THR A 106 -15.84 14.66 -26.45
C THR A 106 -17.05 13.85 -25.98
N THR A 107 -16.81 12.80 -25.21
CA THR A 107 -17.88 12.00 -24.58
C THR A 107 -18.38 12.65 -23.29
N ARG A 108 -17.58 13.49 -22.63
CA ARG A 108 -17.88 14.03 -21.30
C ARG A 108 -16.98 15.23 -20.96
N GLY A 109 -17.40 16.00 -19.95
CA GLY A 109 -16.55 16.85 -19.10
C GLY A 109 -16.03 18.13 -19.72
N VAL A 110 -15.20 18.04 -20.72
CA VAL A 110 -14.53 19.20 -21.31
C VAL A 110 -15.40 19.85 -22.39
N THR A 111 -15.47 21.18 -22.39
CA THR A 111 -16.22 21.92 -23.39
C THR A 111 -15.53 21.82 -24.75
N VAL A 112 -16.33 21.52 -25.80
CA VAL A 112 -15.86 21.57 -27.18
C VAL A 112 -15.30 22.96 -27.50
N GLY A 113 -14.16 23.00 -28.19
CA GLY A 113 -13.44 24.23 -28.52
C GLY A 113 -12.33 24.62 -27.54
N THR A 114 -12.19 23.93 -26.41
CA THR A 114 -11.11 24.17 -25.45
C THR A 114 -9.79 23.51 -25.87
N TYR A 115 -8.70 23.97 -25.27
CA TYR A 115 -7.36 23.41 -25.42
C TYR A 115 -6.94 22.79 -24.08
N PRO A 116 -6.84 21.46 -23.95
CA PRO A 116 -6.40 20.82 -22.71
C PRO A 116 -4.98 21.21 -22.30
N GLY A 117 -4.11 21.53 -23.26
CA GLY A 117 -2.77 22.08 -23.01
C GLY A 117 -1.78 21.15 -22.33
N THR A 118 -2.10 19.87 -22.26
CA THR A 118 -1.24 18.86 -21.62
C THR A 118 -0.17 18.34 -22.59
N PRO A 119 1.05 18.03 -22.11
CA PRO A 119 2.22 17.81 -22.97
C PRO A 119 2.12 16.57 -23.87
N GLU A 120 1.35 15.54 -23.47
CA GLU A 120 1.23 14.29 -24.24
C GLU A 120 0.59 14.51 -25.63
N ILE A 121 -0.26 15.52 -25.77
CA ILE A 121 -0.92 15.86 -27.03
C ILE A 121 0.13 16.28 -28.06
N TYR A 122 0.94 17.27 -27.70
CA TYR A 122 1.98 17.80 -28.59
C TYR A 122 3.10 16.79 -28.82
N SER A 123 3.51 16.07 -27.77
CA SER A 123 4.51 15.00 -27.88
C SER A 123 4.04 13.87 -28.81
N ALA A 124 2.75 13.52 -28.80
CA ALA A 124 2.20 12.55 -29.73
C ALA A 124 2.22 13.07 -31.19
N ILE A 125 1.88 14.35 -31.39
CA ILE A 125 1.92 14.98 -32.71
C ILE A 125 3.34 14.99 -33.29
N GLU A 126 4.35 15.35 -32.47
CA GLU A 126 5.73 15.44 -32.90
C GLU A 126 6.38 14.07 -33.16
N SER A 127 6.15 13.09 -32.24
CA SER A 127 6.85 11.79 -32.34
C SER A 127 6.11 10.78 -33.20
N GLY A 128 4.83 10.94 -33.42
CA GLY A 128 3.98 9.95 -34.10
C GLY A 128 3.64 8.72 -33.27
N GLU A 129 4.01 8.71 -32.00
CA GLU A 129 3.82 7.60 -31.07
C GLU A 129 2.74 7.94 -30.04
N VAL A 130 2.18 6.88 -29.40
CA VAL A 130 1.29 7.07 -28.26
C VAL A 130 2.07 7.63 -27.09
N LYS A 131 1.63 8.80 -26.61
CA LYS A 131 2.20 9.46 -25.42
C LYS A 131 1.16 9.50 -24.31
N ASP A 132 1.63 9.54 -23.08
CA ASP A 132 0.80 9.63 -21.90
C ASP A 132 1.24 10.74 -20.95
N TYR A 133 0.31 11.16 -20.12
CA TYR A 133 0.50 12.21 -19.13
C TYR A 133 -0.20 11.82 -17.84
N VAL A 134 0.46 12.09 -16.71
CA VAL A 134 -0.11 11.98 -15.38
C VAL A 134 0.13 13.30 -14.66
N GLY A 135 -0.96 14.00 -14.35
CA GLY A 135 -0.85 15.31 -13.74
C GLY A 135 -2.21 15.95 -13.51
N ARG A 136 -2.25 17.28 -13.51
CA ARG A 136 -3.49 18.04 -13.39
C ARG A 136 -3.95 18.47 -14.78
N ASP A 137 -5.24 18.28 -15.01
CA ASP A 137 -5.90 18.87 -16.17
C ASP A 137 -5.93 20.40 -16.01
N VAL A 138 -5.51 21.11 -17.06
CA VAL A 138 -5.39 22.58 -17.03
C VAL A 138 -6.76 23.26 -17.00
N VAL A 139 -7.78 22.61 -17.57
CA VAL A 139 -9.14 23.16 -17.68
C VAL A 139 -9.95 22.87 -16.41
N THR A 140 -9.92 21.64 -15.92
CA THR A 140 -10.74 21.22 -14.78
C THR A 140 -10.01 21.29 -13.44
N GLY A 141 -8.68 21.34 -13.44
CA GLY A 141 -7.84 21.29 -12.24
C GLY A 141 -7.77 19.90 -11.58
N GLU A 142 -8.50 18.92 -12.08
CA GLU A 142 -8.53 17.56 -11.57
C GLU A 142 -7.22 16.82 -11.85
N ARG A 143 -6.88 15.87 -10.99
CA ARG A 143 -5.77 14.93 -11.24
C ARG A 143 -6.23 13.88 -12.23
N ILE A 144 -5.56 13.85 -13.39
CA ILE A 144 -5.90 12.97 -14.50
C ILE A 144 -4.70 12.11 -14.94
N MET A 145 -5.06 11.02 -15.58
CA MET A 145 -4.15 10.25 -16.44
C MET A 145 -4.73 10.32 -17.85
N ALA A 146 -3.92 10.71 -18.82
CA ALA A 146 -4.31 10.85 -20.21
C ALA A 146 -3.36 10.09 -21.12
N ALA A 147 -3.88 9.57 -22.23
CA ALA A 147 -3.07 8.98 -23.30
C ALA A 147 -3.58 9.48 -24.64
N SER A 148 -2.66 9.93 -25.47
CA SER A 148 -2.92 10.53 -26.78
C SER A 148 -2.29 9.71 -27.88
N SER A 149 -3.05 9.45 -28.95
CA SER A 149 -2.62 8.75 -30.16
C SER A 149 -3.03 9.53 -31.41
N LEU A 150 -2.22 9.46 -32.46
CA LEU A 150 -2.48 10.18 -33.68
C LEU A 150 -3.60 9.56 -34.51
N LEU A 151 -4.41 10.44 -35.08
CA LEU A 151 -5.33 10.11 -36.17
C LEU A 151 -4.72 10.53 -37.48
N LYS A 152 -4.59 9.58 -38.40
CA LYS A 152 -3.96 9.78 -39.71
C LYS A 152 -4.89 9.36 -40.82
N PHE A 153 -4.92 10.16 -41.89
CA PHE A 153 -5.59 9.79 -43.14
C PHE A 153 -4.62 10.00 -44.31
N ASN A 154 -4.38 8.93 -45.08
CA ASN A 154 -3.39 8.91 -46.16
C ASN A 154 -2.01 9.43 -45.73
N GLY A 155 -1.56 9.08 -44.51
CA GLY A 155 -0.28 9.49 -43.97
C GLY A 155 -0.22 10.90 -43.38
N GLN A 156 -1.25 11.71 -43.57
CA GLN A 156 -1.33 13.05 -42.97
C GLN A 156 -2.02 13.00 -41.59
N VAL A 157 -1.49 13.76 -40.63
CA VAL A 157 -2.11 13.95 -39.33
C VAL A 157 -3.36 14.78 -39.46
N VAL A 158 -4.51 14.21 -39.10
CA VAL A 158 -5.81 14.89 -39.12
C VAL A 158 -6.27 15.33 -37.75
N GLY A 159 -5.74 14.67 -36.68
CA GLY A 159 -6.09 15.02 -35.33
C GLY A 159 -5.43 14.07 -34.33
N VAL A 160 -5.91 14.11 -33.11
CA VAL A 160 -5.46 13.29 -31.97
C VAL A 160 -6.68 12.68 -31.29
N MET A 161 -6.61 11.39 -31.03
CA MET A 161 -7.53 10.68 -30.15
C MET A 161 -6.93 10.63 -28.75
N ARG A 162 -7.62 11.19 -27.78
CA ARG A 162 -7.16 11.30 -26.40
C ARG A 162 -8.12 10.59 -25.45
N TYR A 163 -7.60 9.72 -24.64
CA TYR A 163 -8.32 9.04 -23.56
C TYR A 163 -7.91 9.65 -22.24
N VAL A 164 -8.86 10.05 -21.41
CA VAL A 164 -8.63 10.71 -20.12
C VAL A 164 -9.39 9.99 -19.03
N THR A 165 -8.75 9.73 -17.90
CA THR A 165 -9.40 9.19 -16.72
C THR A 165 -8.99 9.98 -15.47
N ALA A 166 -9.95 10.18 -14.56
CA ALA A 166 -9.68 10.77 -13.26
C ALA A 166 -8.92 9.78 -12.37
N ILE A 167 -7.83 10.24 -11.76
CA ILE A 167 -6.99 9.40 -10.89
C ILE A 167 -7.70 9.09 -9.56
N GLY A 168 -8.71 9.86 -9.17
CA GLY A 168 -9.41 9.68 -7.89
C GLY A 168 -9.95 8.26 -7.63
N ASN A 169 -10.37 7.53 -8.67
CA ASN A 169 -10.80 6.14 -8.55
C ASN A 169 -9.64 5.20 -8.25
N ILE A 170 -8.47 5.47 -8.84
CA ILE A 170 -7.23 4.72 -8.59
C ILE A 170 -6.73 5.03 -7.17
N ASP A 171 -6.70 6.31 -6.77
CA ASP A 171 -6.32 6.76 -5.43
C ASP A 171 -7.16 6.08 -4.35
N ARG A 172 -8.47 5.98 -4.55
CA ARG A 172 -9.38 5.29 -3.62
C ARG A 172 -9.06 3.80 -3.49
N GLN A 173 -8.75 3.13 -4.59
CA GLN A 173 -8.45 1.70 -4.59
C GLN A 173 -7.10 1.42 -3.94
N VAL A 174 -6.10 2.27 -4.21
CA VAL A 174 -4.80 2.25 -3.52
C VAL A 174 -4.97 2.48 -2.02
N LEU A 175 -5.76 3.49 -1.63
CA LEU A 175 -6.04 3.78 -0.22
C LEU A 175 -6.66 2.59 0.51
N LEU A 176 -7.68 1.95 -0.09
CA LEU A 176 -8.32 0.77 0.51
C LEU A 176 -7.32 -0.38 0.69
N THR A 177 -6.43 -0.62 -0.28
CA THR A 177 -5.40 -1.64 -0.19
C THR A 177 -4.38 -1.31 0.92
N VAL A 178 -3.94 -0.05 1.02
CA VAL A 178 -3.03 0.40 2.08
C VAL A 178 -3.68 0.26 3.47
N LEU A 179 -4.94 0.61 3.61
CA LEU A 179 -5.69 0.44 4.86
C LEU A 179 -5.83 -1.04 5.26
N LEU A 180 -6.05 -1.93 4.28
CA LEU A 180 -6.09 -3.37 4.53
C LEU A 180 -4.74 -3.87 5.03
N VAL A 181 -3.65 -3.52 4.37
CA VAL A 181 -2.28 -3.88 4.80
C VAL A 181 -2.00 -3.35 6.21
N ALA A 182 -2.35 -2.10 6.50
CA ALA A 182 -2.21 -1.51 7.83
C ALA A 182 -3.03 -2.27 8.89
N GLY A 183 -4.26 -2.66 8.57
CA GLY A 183 -5.12 -3.47 9.46
C GLY A 183 -4.51 -4.83 9.78
N VAL A 184 -3.96 -5.52 8.78
CA VAL A 184 -3.25 -6.80 8.99
C VAL A 184 -2.02 -6.59 9.88
N MET A 185 -1.24 -5.53 9.66
CA MET A 185 -0.08 -5.23 10.49
C MET A 185 -0.48 -4.99 11.96
N VAL A 186 -1.55 -4.23 12.20
CA VAL A 186 -2.06 -3.99 13.57
C VAL A 186 -2.48 -5.30 14.23
N ALA A 187 -3.15 -6.20 13.50
CA ALA A 187 -3.54 -7.51 14.00
C ALA A 187 -2.32 -8.37 14.39
N VAL A 188 -1.29 -8.40 13.54
CA VAL A 188 -0.03 -9.11 13.81
C VAL A 188 0.67 -8.55 15.05
N VAL A 189 0.76 -7.21 15.18
CA VAL A 189 1.31 -6.57 16.40
C VAL A 189 0.51 -6.96 17.63
N GLY A 190 -0.82 -6.98 17.54
CA GLY A 190 -1.68 -7.43 18.65
C GLY A 190 -1.40 -8.87 19.08
N LEU A 191 -1.24 -9.79 18.12
CA LEU A 191 -0.88 -11.19 18.40
C LEU A 191 0.51 -11.30 19.06
N ILE A 192 1.49 -10.53 18.58
CA ILE A 192 2.83 -10.49 19.18
C ILE A 192 2.76 -10.01 20.63
N VAL A 193 1.99 -8.95 20.92
CA VAL A 193 1.83 -8.43 22.29
C VAL A 193 1.15 -9.46 23.19
N LEU A 194 0.09 -10.11 22.72
CA LEU A 194 -0.60 -11.18 23.47
C LEU A 194 0.36 -12.35 23.78
N SER A 195 1.06 -12.85 22.77
CA SER A 195 2.06 -13.92 22.93
C SER A 195 3.13 -13.53 23.94
N SER A 196 3.59 -12.28 23.92
CA SER A 196 4.55 -11.76 24.87
C SER A 196 4.05 -11.72 26.30
N MET A 197 2.80 -11.35 26.50
CA MET A 197 2.21 -11.36 27.86
C MET A 197 2.14 -12.78 28.41
N ILE A 198 1.74 -13.74 27.58
CA ILE A 198 1.73 -15.17 27.96
C ILE A 198 3.14 -15.64 28.32
N PHE A 199 4.13 -15.37 27.48
CA PHE A 199 5.53 -15.76 27.73
C PHE A 199 6.11 -15.14 29.00
N ILE A 200 5.85 -13.85 29.25
CA ILE A 200 6.32 -13.17 30.45
C ILE A 200 5.73 -13.82 31.72
N ASN A 201 4.45 -14.16 31.71
CA ASN A 201 3.77 -14.72 32.87
C ASN A 201 4.12 -16.17 33.12
N ASN A 202 4.26 -16.96 32.06
CA ASN A 202 4.47 -18.41 32.19
C ASN A 202 5.95 -18.82 32.26
N VAL A 203 6.86 -17.98 31.74
CA VAL A 203 8.29 -18.34 31.70
C VAL A 203 9.14 -17.37 32.51
N VAL A 204 9.06 -16.06 32.19
CA VAL A 204 10.00 -15.09 32.81
C VAL A 204 9.74 -14.87 34.28
N ALA A 205 8.48 -14.83 34.70
CA ALA A 205 8.12 -14.61 36.10
C ALA A 205 8.53 -15.81 37.02
N PRO A 206 8.25 -17.07 36.66
CA PRO A 206 8.74 -18.23 37.43
C PRO A 206 10.25 -18.31 37.52
N VAL A 207 10.97 -18.19 36.41
CA VAL A 207 12.43 -18.20 36.37
C VAL A 207 13.02 -17.11 37.28
N SER A 208 12.41 -15.92 37.31
CA SER A 208 12.83 -14.85 38.23
C SER A 208 12.60 -15.23 39.70
N ALA A 209 11.46 -15.89 40.01
CA ALA A 209 11.16 -16.36 41.37
C ALA A 209 12.14 -17.43 41.86
N VAL A 210 12.42 -18.42 41.00
CA VAL A 210 13.43 -19.47 41.27
C VAL A 210 14.81 -18.84 41.50
N SER A 211 15.27 -17.94 40.66
CA SER A 211 16.55 -17.25 40.81
C SER A 211 16.63 -16.44 42.11
N GLU A 212 15.52 -15.84 42.54
CA GLU A 212 15.49 -15.10 43.82
C GLU A 212 15.52 -16.05 45.02
N ALA A 213 14.80 -17.17 44.99
CA ALA A 213 14.82 -18.18 46.02
C ALA A 213 16.21 -18.80 46.16
N ALA A 214 16.85 -19.20 45.06
CA ALA A 214 18.21 -19.72 45.04
C ALA A 214 19.21 -18.73 45.67
N LYS A 215 19.06 -17.42 45.40
CA LYS A 215 19.90 -16.38 46.00
C LYS A 215 19.67 -16.25 47.51
N ARG A 216 18.44 -16.40 47.99
CA ARG A 216 18.11 -16.38 49.43
C ARG A 216 18.67 -17.60 50.15
N ILE A 217 18.55 -18.78 49.55
CA ILE A 217 19.13 -20.03 50.09
C ILE A 217 20.65 -19.91 50.22
N SER A 218 21.34 -19.45 49.16
CA SER A 218 22.78 -19.22 49.17
C SER A 218 23.23 -18.14 50.19
N GLY A 219 22.36 -17.28 50.61
CA GLY A 219 22.58 -16.29 51.67
C GLY A 219 22.20 -16.74 53.06
N GLY A 220 21.95 -18.07 53.26
CA GLY A 220 21.64 -18.67 54.59
C GLY A 220 20.16 -18.62 54.99
N SER A 221 19.26 -18.24 54.10
CA SER A 221 17.81 -18.27 54.36
C SER A 221 17.23 -19.61 53.90
N TYR A 222 17.29 -20.61 54.75
CA TYR A 222 16.79 -21.96 54.48
C TYR A 222 15.28 -22.05 54.74
N GLY A 223 14.61 -23.09 54.17
CA GLY A 223 13.17 -23.29 54.30
C GLY A 223 12.30 -22.35 53.45
N VAL A 224 12.88 -21.59 52.51
CA VAL A 224 12.12 -20.75 51.56
C VAL A 224 11.41 -21.64 50.56
N GLN A 225 10.08 -21.49 50.45
CA GLN A 225 9.27 -22.22 49.47
C GLN A 225 8.69 -21.28 48.42
N ILE A 226 8.68 -21.73 47.17
CA ILE A 226 8.02 -21.06 46.03
C ILE A 226 6.70 -21.79 45.78
N PRO A 227 5.55 -21.10 45.70
CA PRO A 227 4.30 -21.74 45.36
C PRO A 227 4.39 -22.36 43.96
N ASN A 228 4.28 -23.69 43.86
CA ASN A 228 4.22 -24.36 42.57
C ASN A 228 2.80 -24.24 42.00
N LYS A 229 2.68 -23.56 40.85
CA LYS A 229 1.44 -23.36 40.07
C LYS A 229 1.56 -23.91 38.64
N TYR A 230 2.67 -24.59 38.37
CA TYR A 230 3.02 -25.02 37.02
C TYR A 230 2.99 -26.55 36.96
N SER A 231 2.55 -27.10 35.82
CA SER A 231 2.45 -28.53 35.56
C SER A 231 3.42 -29.04 34.50
N ASP A 232 4.39 -28.20 34.12
CA ASP A 232 5.39 -28.43 33.12
C ASP A 232 6.81 -28.47 33.74
N GLU A 233 7.85 -28.37 32.95
CA GLU A 233 9.26 -28.33 33.37
C GLU A 233 9.55 -27.20 34.37
N MET A 234 8.75 -26.15 34.36
CA MET A 234 8.81 -25.08 35.35
C MET A 234 8.34 -25.55 36.71
N GLY A 235 7.33 -26.42 36.75
CA GLY A 235 6.84 -27.05 37.98
C GLY A 235 7.93 -27.93 38.62
N GLU A 236 8.56 -28.79 37.83
CA GLU A 236 9.67 -29.63 38.25
C GLU A 236 10.84 -28.80 38.80
N LEU A 237 11.19 -27.70 38.11
CA LEU A 237 12.25 -26.79 38.56
C LEU A 237 11.91 -26.13 39.90
N VAL A 238 10.66 -25.73 40.13
CA VAL A 238 10.19 -25.15 41.39
C VAL A 238 10.26 -26.18 42.52
N ASP A 239 9.82 -27.42 42.27
CA ASP A 239 9.84 -28.49 43.25
C ASP A 239 11.28 -28.87 43.65
N ASN A 240 12.17 -28.98 42.67
CA ASN A 240 13.59 -29.25 42.94
C ASN A 240 14.26 -28.17 43.81
N ILE A 241 13.93 -26.89 43.61
CA ILE A 241 14.43 -25.77 44.42
C ILE A 241 13.80 -25.81 45.82
N ASN A 242 12.52 -26.13 45.93
CA ASN A 242 11.84 -26.29 47.22
C ASN A 242 12.46 -27.45 48.05
N ASP A 243 12.67 -28.59 47.40
CA ASP A 243 13.32 -29.76 48.03
C ASP A 243 14.74 -29.47 48.48
N MET A 244 15.53 -28.77 47.64
CA MET A 244 16.87 -28.35 48.01
C MET A 244 16.84 -27.41 49.22
N SER A 245 15.91 -26.46 49.26
CA SER A 245 15.75 -25.52 50.37
C SER A 245 15.44 -26.22 51.72
N LEU A 246 14.66 -27.30 51.66
CA LEU A 246 14.31 -28.11 52.85
C LEU A 246 15.47 -29.03 53.33
N LYS A 247 16.28 -29.56 52.39
CA LYS A 247 17.38 -30.49 52.74
C LYS A 247 18.61 -29.81 53.31
N ILE A 248 18.77 -28.51 53.10
CA ILE A 248 19.93 -27.72 53.58
C ILE A 248 19.60 -27.02 54.90
N GLY A 249 18.34 -26.91 55.30
CA GLY A 249 17.88 -26.35 56.60
C GLY A 249 17.66 -27.38 57.63
#